data_4a60820985abc91ed1430f18f238e2fa
#
_entry.id   4a60820985abc91ed1430f18f238e2fa
#
_cell.length_a   1.000
_cell.length_b   1.000
_cell.length_c   1.000
_cell.angle_alpha   90.00
_cell.angle_beta   90.00
_cell.angle_gamma   90.00
#
_symmetry.space_group_name_H-M   'P 1'
#
loop_
_entity.id
_entity.type
_entity.pdbx_description
1 polymer ?
#
loop_
_entity_poly.entity_id
_entity_poly.type
_entity_poly.pdbx_seq_one_letter_code
_entity_poly.pdbx_strand_id
1 'polypeptide(L)'
;MSGYAEAELVFVAPPTAGLLQTLAVQRGDRVGTGQLLYKLEADAQTLARDAAAARQERAEAQAQNLRKGKRPAELQAIDQQLAQARAAQAVSQAALQRQQQLVAQGFVSALRLDELVAARDRDAARVQELQAQRVLASEAARSDEIAAAAAEARAGSADLALAAWREGQMQRTAPAEALVYDVLYRVGEWVPAGAPVVSLLPPGAL
;
A
#
# COMPACT_ATOMS: atom_id res chain seq x y z
N MET A 1 -40.34 47.15 31.53
CA MET A 1 -39.87 46.49 30.33
C MET A 1 -38.99 45.30 30.78
N SER A 2 -39.50 44.11 30.71
CA SER A 2 -38.71 42.89 30.96
C SER A 2 -38.11 42.39 29.61
N GLY A 3 -36.84 42.62 29.43
CA GLY A 3 -36.11 42.06 28.29
C GLY A 3 -35.70 40.63 28.63
N TYR A 4 -36.01 39.67 27.75
CA TYR A 4 -35.47 38.35 27.82
C TYR A 4 -34.17 38.33 27.02
N ALA A 5 -33.06 37.92 27.62
CA ALA A 5 -31.83 37.60 26.91
C ALA A 5 -31.95 36.14 26.44
N GLU A 6 -32.08 35.93 25.15
CA GLU A 6 -32.07 34.59 24.55
C GLU A 6 -30.63 34.24 24.16
N ALA A 7 -30.03 33.28 24.85
CA ALA A 7 -28.67 32.82 24.55
C ALA A 7 -28.71 31.65 23.57
N GLU A 8 -28.05 31.78 22.41
CA GLU A 8 -27.88 30.67 21.48
C GLU A 8 -26.76 29.73 21.97
N LEU A 9 -27.16 28.56 22.46
CA LEU A 9 -26.22 27.51 22.90
C LEU A 9 -25.81 26.59 21.74
N VAL A 10 -24.53 26.31 21.66
CA VAL A 10 -23.98 25.29 20.75
C VAL A 10 -23.84 23.97 21.51
N PHE A 11 -24.57 22.96 21.09
CA PHE A 11 -24.54 21.64 21.70
C PHE A 11 -23.51 20.76 20.99
N VAL A 12 -22.50 20.27 21.74
CA VAL A 12 -21.46 19.40 21.22
C VAL A 12 -21.79 17.94 21.55
N ALA A 13 -22.22 17.22 20.53
CA ALA A 13 -22.63 15.82 20.60
C ALA A 13 -21.69 14.90 19.79
N PRO A 14 -21.47 13.64 20.19
CA PRO A 14 -20.74 12.68 19.40
C PRO A 14 -21.64 12.12 18.28
N PRO A 15 -21.09 11.82 17.08
CA PRO A 15 -21.86 11.18 16.00
C PRO A 15 -22.05 9.67 16.21
N THR A 16 -21.27 9.08 17.11
CA THR A 16 -21.32 7.66 17.49
C THR A 16 -21.44 7.51 18.98
N ALA A 17 -22.18 6.48 19.42
CA ALA A 17 -22.32 6.19 20.84
C ALA A 17 -21.01 5.61 21.42
N GLY A 18 -20.75 5.85 22.70
CA GLY A 18 -19.60 5.30 23.41
C GLY A 18 -19.56 5.64 24.88
N LEU A 19 -18.68 5.00 25.63
CA LEU A 19 -18.42 5.30 27.03
C LEU A 19 -17.60 6.61 27.14
N LEU A 20 -18.01 7.54 27.98
CA LEU A 20 -17.24 8.78 28.22
C LEU A 20 -15.99 8.45 29.04
N GLN A 21 -14.84 8.45 28.39
CA GLN A 21 -13.57 8.10 28.99
C GLN A 21 -12.92 9.30 29.69
N THR A 22 -12.95 10.46 29.04
CA THR A 22 -12.32 11.68 29.54
C THR A 22 -13.20 12.89 29.28
N LEU A 23 -13.31 13.75 30.27
CA LEU A 23 -13.94 15.06 30.19
C LEU A 23 -12.87 16.10 30.54
N ALA A 24 -12.47 16.91 29.57
CA ALA A 24 -11.33 17.83 29.68
C ALA A 24 -11.76 19.25 30.15
N VAL A 25 -13.08 19.49 30.33
CA VAL A 25 -13.61 20.78 30.65
C VAL A 25 -14.66 20.68 31.75
N GLN A 26 -14.88 21.81 32.46
CA GLN A 26 -15.90 21.95 33.50
C GLN A 26 -16.79 23.14 33.17
N ARG A 27 -17.98 23.17 33.80
CA ARG A 27 -18.88 24.31 33.70
C ARG A 27 -18.19 25.60 34.15
N GLY A 28 -18.26 26.64 33.33
CA GLY A 28 -17.61 27.93 33.57
C GLY A 28 -16.24 28.09 32.94
N ASP A 29 -15.66 27.05 32.38
CA ASP A 29 -14.38 27.13 31.66
C ASP A 29 -14.51 27.90 30.35
N ARG A 30 -13.46 28.64 29.97
CA ARG A 30 -13.34 29.23 28.65
C ARG A 30 -12.50 28.30 27.78
N VAL A 31 -13.01 28.00 26.60
CA VAL A 31 -12.35 27.11 25.63
C VAL A 31 -12.04 27.85 24.35
N GLY A 32 -10.86 27.60 23.81
CA GLY A 32 -10.45 28.10 22.48
C GLY A 32 -10.83 27.13 21.38
N THR A 33 -10.88 27.61 20.14
CA THR A 33 -11.11 26.78 18.96
C THR A 33 -10.14 25.61 18.90
N GLY A 34 -10.63 24.40 18.68
CA GLY A 34 -9.83 23.18 18.61
C GLY A 34 -9.44 22.59 19.96
N GLN A 35 -9.74 23.24 21.08
CA GLN A 35 -9.47 22.71 22.42
C GLN A 35 -10.31 21.46 22.68
N LEU A 36 -9.68 20.40 23.21
CA LEU A 36 -10.35 19.14 23.54
C LEU A 36 -11.43 19.38 24.60
N LEU A 37 -12.63 18.88 24.34
CA LEU A 37 -13.75 18.93 25.28
C LEU A 37 -13.91 17.58 26.00
N TYR A 38 -13.99 16.51 25.24
CA TYR A 38 -14.12 15.16 25.80
C TYR A 38 -13.62 14.09 24.84
N LYS A 39 -13.38 12.89 25.38
CA LYS A 39 -13.08 11.67 24.63
C LYS A 39 -14.01 10.54 25.06
N LEU A 40 -14.50 9.81 24.08
CA LEU A 40 -15.12 8.50 24.26
C LEU A 40 -14.08 7.40 24.20
N GLU A 41 -14.39 6.23 24.73
CA GLU A 41 -13.57 5.03 24.59
C GLU A 41 -13.40 4.69 23.10
N ALA A 42 -12.17 4.56 22.66
CA ALA A 42 -11.80 4.43 21.24
C ALA A 42 -11.03 3.12 20.93
N ASP A 43 -10.91 2.19 21.87
CA ASP A 43 -10.06 1.01 21.76
C ASP A 43 -10.41 0.17 20.52
N ALA A 44 -11.70 -0.05 20.26
CA ALA A 44 -12.16 -0.79 19.08
C ALA A 44 -11.81 -0.07 17.77
N GLN A 45 -11.91 1.26 17.74
CA GLN A 45 -11.59 2.09 16.57
C GLN A 45 -10.09 2.14 16.32
N THR A 46 -9.29 2.22 17.38
CA THR A 46 -7.82 2.16 17.30
C THR A 46 -7.36 0.82 16.73
N LEU A 47 -7.90 -0.30 17.24
CA LEU A 47 -7.62 -1.63 16.70
C LEU A 47 -8.06 -1.78 15.24
N ALA A 48 -9.21 -1.21 14.88
CA ALA A 48 -9.70 -1.23 13.50
C ALA A 48 -8.80 -0.43 12.56
N ARG A 49 -8.27 0.74 12.99
CA ARG A 49 -7.30 1.53 12.26
C ARG A 49 -5.98 0.77 12.06
N ASP A 50 -5.47 0.15 13.12
CA ASP A 50 -4.22 -0.60 13.07
C ASP A 50 -4.34 -1.82 12.13
N ALA A 51 -5.48 -2.51 12.16
CA ALA A 51 -5.77 -3.59 11.23
C ALA A 51 -5.88 -3.10 9.77
N ALA A 52 -6.44 -1.91 9.54
CA ALA A 52 -6.51 -1.31 8.21
C ALA A 52 -5.11 -0.87 7.72
N ALA A 53 -4.27 -0.33 8.61
CA ALA A 53 -2.88 0.04 8.31
C ALA A 53 -2.06 -1.19 7.87
N ALA A 54 -2.16 -2.30 8.58
CA ALA A 54 -1.48 -3.54 8.23
C ALA A 54 -1.95 -4.11 6.87
N ARG A 55 -3.25 -3.98 6.54
CA ARG A 55 -3.77 -4.39 5.22
C ARG A 55 -3.24 -3.49 4.09
N GLN A 56 -3.21 -2.18 4.30
CA GLN A 56 -2.63 -1.24 3.34
C GLN A 56 -1.16 -1.55 3.08
N GLU A 57 -0.35 -1.72 4.12
CA GLU A 57 1.07 -2.04 4.01
C GLU A 57 1.31 -3.33 3.20
N ARG A 58 0.49 -4.36 3.47
CA ARG A 58 0.56 -5.61 2.70
C ARG A 58 0.22 -5.39 1.22
N ALA A 59 -0.83 -4.62 0.91
CA ALA A 59 -1.24 -4.35 -0.47
C ALA A 59 -0.18 -3.51 -1.21
N GLU A 60 0.42 -2.53 -0.55
CA GLU A 60 1.53 -1.74 -1.11
C GLU A 60 2.77 -2.59 -1.38
N ALA A 61 3.15 -3.46 -0.44
CA ALA A 61 4.28 -4.38 -0.61
C ALA A 61 4.04 -5.33 -1.79
N GLN A 62 2.82 -5.84 -1.96
CA GLN A 62 2.44 -6.67 -3.10
C GLN A 62 2.52 -5.90 -4.42
N ALA A 63 1.99 -4.67 -4.47
CA ALA A 63 2.07 -3.82 -5.65
C ALA A 63 3.52 -3.49 -6.03
N GLN A 64 4.39 -3.22 -5.05
CA GLN A 64 5.81 -3.01 -5.27
C GLN A 64 6.53 -4.27 -5.75
N ASN A 65 6.17 -5.45 -5.20
CA ASN A 65 6.77 -6.72 -5.59
C ASN A 65 6.48 -7.06 -7.06
N LEU A 66 5.24 -6.83 -7.51
CA LEU A 66 4.84 -7.07 -8.91
C LEU A 66 5.55 -6.13 -9.91
N ARG A 67 5.97 -4.95 -9.48
CA ARG A 67 6.75 -4.03 -10.31
C ARG A 67 8.21 -4.42 -10.47
N LYS A 68 8.70 -5.34 -9.66
CA LYS A 68 10.08 -5.84 -9.72
C LYS A 68 10.09 -7.13 -10.52
N GLY A 69 11.05 -7.28 -11.44
CA GLY A 69 11.38 -8.58 -12.05
C GLY A 69 11.97 -9.55 -11.02
N LYS A 70 12.51 -10.65 -11.50
CA LYS A 70 13.18 -11.62 -10.62
C LYS A 70 14.34 -10.99 -9.86
N ARG A 71 14.68 -11.60 -8.72
CA ARG A 71 15.79 -11.13 -7.87
C ARG A 71 17.12 -11.17 -8.62
N PRO A 72 18.06 -10.25 -8.33
CA PRO A 72 19.37 -10.21 -8.99
C PRO A 72 20.11 -11.54 -9.02
N ALA A 73 20.04 -12.33 -7.94
CA ALA A 73 20.64 -13.65 -7.87
C ALA A 73 20.03 -14.66 -8.87
N GLU A 74 18.73 -14.60 -9.10
CA GLU A 74 18.04 -15.45 -10.07
C GLU A 74 18.41 -15.06 -11.51
N LEU A 75 18.53 -13.76 -11.79
CA LEU A 75 19.02 -13.27 -13.08
C LEU A 75 20.47 -13.69 -13.32
N GLN A 76 21.32 -13.60 -12.31
CA GLN A 76 22.70 -14.03 -12.37
C GLN A 76 22.81 -15.53 -12.69
N ALA A 77 21.96 -16.39 -12.13
CA ALA A 77 21.94 -17.81 -12.46
C ALA A 77 21.62 -18.05 -13.95
N ILE A 78 20.67 -17.31 -14.52
CA ILE A 78 20.34 -17.38 -15.96
C ILE A 78 21.52 -16.85 -16.80
N ASP A 79 22.16 -15.76 -16.39
CA ASP A 79 23.32 -15.19 -17.08
C ASP A 79 24.50 -16.18 -17.12
N GLN A 80 24.72 -16.97 -16.06
CA GLN A 80 25.75 -18.05 -16.06
C GLN A 80 25.38 -19.18 -17.03
N GLN A 81 24.11 -19.61 -17.08
CA GLN A 81 23.66 -20.60 -18.05
C GLN A 81 23.80 -20.10 -19.49
N LEU A 82 23.48 -18.82 -19.73
CA LEU A 82 23.65 -18.18 -21.03
C LEU A 82 25.13 -18.12 -21.44
N ALA A 83 26.05 -17.84 -20.51
CA ALA A 83 27.48 -17.85 -20.77
C ALA A 83 27.98 -19.24 -21.16
N GLN A 84 27.54 -20.30 -20.48
CA GLN A 84 27.83 -21.68 -20.82
C GLN A 84 27.31 -22.05 -22.22
N ALA A 85 26.06 -21.69 -22.54
CA ALA A 85 25.48 -21.97 -23.85
C ALA A 85 26.23 -21.24 -24.98
N ARG A 86 26.65 -19.99 -24.77
CA ARG A 86 27.47 -19.24 -25.73
C ARG A 86 28.85 -19.87 -25.94
N ALA A 87 29.46 -20.38 -24.88
CA ALA A 87 30.73 -21.09 -24.99
C ALA A 87 30.58 -22.39 -25.83
N ALA A 88 29.49 -23.16 -25.58
CA ALA A 88 29.19 -24.35 -26.37
C ALA A 88 28.95 -24.00 -27.86
N GLN A 89 28.17 -22.95 -28.14
CA GLN A 89 27.92 -22.47 -29.50
C GLN A 89 29.21 -22.03 -30.19
N ALA A 90 30.13 -21.36 -29.48
CA ALA A 90 31.41 -20.97 -30.05
C ALA A 90 32.26 -22.20 -30.45
N VAL A 91 32.24 -23.25 -29.65
CA VAL A 91 32.94 -24.51 -29.96
C VAL A 91 32.35 -25.20 -31.20
N SER A 92 31.02 -25.36 -31.25
CA SER A 92 30.35 -26.00 -32.39
C SER A 92 30.50 -25.17 -33.68
N GLN A 93 30.41 -23.84 -33.58
CA GLN A 93 30.67 -22.96 -34.72
C GLN A 93 32.11 -23.07 -35.24
N ALA A 94 33.11 -23.08 -34.36
CA ALA A 94 34.53 -23.26 -34.77
C ALA A 94 34.79 -24.65 -35.37
N ALA A 95 34.12 -25.69 -34.84
CA ALA A 95 34.22 -27.05 -35.39
C ALA A 95 33.65 -27.10 -36.82
N LEU A 96 32.48 -26.51 -37.06
CA LEU A 96 31.85 -26.41 -38.37
C LEU A 96 32.73 -25.64 -39.35
N GLN A 97 33.27 -24.49 -38.97
CA GLN A 97 34.15 -23.68 -39.83
C GLN A 97 35.41 -24.47 -40.25
N ARG A 98 36.08 -25.14 -39.32
CA ARG A 98 37.25 -25.99 -39.64
C ARG A 98 36.87 -27.09 -40.61
N GLN A 99 35.72 -27.74 -40.41
CA GLN A 99 35.28 -28.83 -41.26
C GLN A 99 34.91 -28.35 -42.67
N GLN A 100 34.27 -27.20 -42.81
CA GLN A 100 33.96 -26.57 -44.11
C GLN A 100 35.22 -26.32 -44.94
N GLN A 101 36.34 -25.90 -44.31
CA GLN A 101 37.62 -25.70 -44.98
C GLN A 101 38.23 -27.03 -45.48
N LEU A 102 38.06 -28.12 -44.72
CA LEU A 102 38.56 -29.45 -45.10
C LEU A 102 37.70 -30.10 -46.22
N VAL A 103 36.37 -29.88 -46.20
CA VAL A 103 35.49 -30.34 -47.29
C VAL A 103 35.87 -29.69 -48.63
N ALA A 104 36.22 -28.41 -48.62
CA ALA A 104 36.66 -27.69 -49.82
C ALA A 104 37.92 -28.28 -50.42
N GLN A 105 38.67 -29.02 -49.60
CA GLN A 105 39.90 -29.74 -50.03
C GLN A 105 39.68 -31.24 -50.38
N GLY A 106 38.45 -31.75 -50.34
CA GLY A 106 38.06 -33.10 -50.71
C GLY A 106 38.29 -34.21 -49.68
N PHE A 107 38.55 -33.83 -48.40
CA PHE A 107 39.00 -34.78 -47.36
C PHE A 107 37.86 -35.27 -46.40
N VAL A 108 36.60 -34.88 -46.57
CA VAL A 108 35.53 -35.19 -45.57
C VAL A 108 34.21 -35.56 -46.23
N SER A 109 33.43 -36.45 -45.60
CA SER A 109 32.10 -36.84 -46.04
C SER A 109 31.03 -35.78 -45.75
N ALA A 110 30.03 -35.67 -46.62
CA ALA A 110 28.85 -34.79 -46.45
C ALA A 110 28.10 -35.07 -45.12
N LEU A 111 27.95 -36.31 -44.72
CA LEU A 111 27.29 -36.73 -43.48
C LEU A 111 27.92 -36.05 -42.24
N ARG A 112 29.25 -35.98 -42.20
CA ARG A 112 29.95 -35.35 -41.08
C ARG A 112 29.74 -33.85 -41.03
N LEU A 113 29.56 -33.21 -42.17
CA LEU A 113 29.20 -31.79 -42.23
C LEU A 113 27.78 -31.54 -41.69
N ASP A 114 26.83 -32.40 -42.09
CA ASP A 114 25.45 -32.30 -41.61
C ASP A 114 25.33 -32.45 -40.09
N GLU A 115 26.09 -33.40 -39.49
CA GLU A 115 26.17 -33.55 -38.03
C GLU A 115 26.63 -32.26 -37.33
N LEU A 116 27.65 -31.59 -37.87
CA LEU A 116 28.22 -30.37 -37.30
C LEU A 116 27.27 -29.15 -37.49
N VAL A 117 26.57 -29.09 -38.60
CA VAL A 117 25.50 -28.10 -38.82
C VAL A 117 24.39 -28.28 -37.78
N ALA A 118 23.91 -29.53 -37.62
CA ALA A 118 22.87 -29.82 -36.61
C ALA A 118 23.33 -29.50 -35.17
N ALA A 119 24.58 -29.76 -34.84
CA ALA A 119 25.16 -29.42 -33.52
C ALA A 119 25.19 -27.88 -33.29
N ARG A 120 25.67 -27.13 -34.29
CA ARG A 120 25.72 -25.68 -34.25
C ARG A 120 24.30 -25.08 -34.11
N ASP A 121 23.33 -25.60 -34.88
CA ASP A 121 21.96 -25.11 -34.86
C ASP A 121 21.26 -25.37 -33.51
N ARG A 122 21.49 -26.56 -32.93
CA ARG A 122 21.02 -26.89 -31.57
C ARG A 122 21.60 -25.95 -30.53
N ASP A 123 22.90 -25.69 -30.57
CA ASP A 123 23.56 -24.81 -29.60
C ASP A 123 23.13 -23.34 -29.78
N ALA A 124 22.93 -22.90 -31.03
CA ALA A 124 22.36 -21.59 -31.33
C ALA A 124 20.92 -21.43 -30.79
N ALA A 125 20.07 -22.44 -30.99
CA ALA A 125 18.71 -22.45 -30.45
C ALA A 125 18.70 -22.38 -28.92
N ARG A 126 19.64 -23.07 -28.25
CA ARG A 126 19.77 -23.01 -26.78
C ARG A 126 20.15 -21.63 -26.29
N VAL A 127 21.03 -20.92 -26.98
CA VAL A 127 21.37 -19.52 -26.67
C VAL A 127 20.14 -18.62 -26.81
N GLN A 128 19.36 -18.75 -27.88
CA GLN A 128 18.14 -17.97 -28.07
C GLN A 128 17.10 -18.25 -27.01
N GLU A 129 16.89 -19.50 -26.63
CA GLU A 129 15.98 -19.91 -25.56
C GLU A 129 16.36 -19.21 -24.23
N LEU A 130 17.63 -19.29 -23.83
CA LEU A 130 18.10 -18.69 -22.58
C LEU A 130 18.06 -17.15 -22.62
N GLN A 131 18.28 -16.54 -23.79
CA GLN A 131 18.08 -15.09 -23.96
C GLN A 131 16.63 -14.69 -23.76
N ALA A 132 15.68 -15.43 -24.34
CA ALA A 132 14.26 -15.19 -24.14
C ALA A 132 13.85 -15.37 -22.65
N GLN A 133 14.36 -16.42 -22.00
CA GLN A 133 14.13 -16.65 -20.56
C GLN A 133 14.68 -15.49 -19.70
N ARG A 134 15.86 -14.96 -20.06
CA ARG A 134 16.43 -13.82 -19.34
C ARG A 134 15.60 -12.56 -19.47
N VAL A 135 15.09 -12.26 -20.67
CA VAL A 135 14.20 -11.13 -20.92
C VAL A 135 12.94 -11.26 -20.08
N LEU A 136 12.25 -12.40 -20.18
CA LEU A 136 11.04 -12.67 -19.38
C LEU A 136 11.31 -12.58 -17.86
N ALA A 137 12.48 -13.03 -17.42
CA ALA A 137 12.85 -12.97 -16.01
C ALA A 137 13.17 -11.56 -15.53
N SER A 138 13.57 -10.65 -16.40
CA SER A 138 13.86 -9.25 -16.06
C SER A 138 12.63 -8.35 -16.14
N GLU A 139 11.58 -8.80 -16.82
CA GLU A 139 10.32 -8.05 -16.92
C GLU A 139 9.55 -8.09 -15.59
N ALA A 140 8.88 -6.98 -15.30
CA ALA A 140 7.89 -6.91 -14.24
C ALA A 140 6.66 -7.79 -14.59
N ALA A 141 5.78 -7.98 -13.64
CA ALA A 141 4.48 -8.60 -13.90
C ALA A 141 3.73 -7.86 -15.02
N ARG A 142 2.69 -8.52 -15.57
CA ARG A 142 1.88 -7.92 -16.65
C ARG A 142 1.28 -6.59 -16.17
N SER A 143 1.14 -5.65 -17.11
CA SER A 143 0.59 -4.32 -16.84
C SER A 143 -0.74 -4.35 -16.08
N ASP A 144 -1.60 -5.31 -16.43
CA ASP A 144 -2.92 -5.47 -15.82
C ASP A 144 -2.82 -5.96 -14.36
N GLU A 145 -1.89 -6.86 -14.07
CA GLU A 145 -1.61 -7.34 -12.71
C GLU A 145 -1.06 -6.21 -11.82
N ILE A 146 -0.15 -5.41 -12.38
CA ILE A 146 0.39 -4.23 -11.69
C ILE A 146 -0.72 -3.19 -11.44
N ALA A 147 -1.59 -2.95 -12.43
CA ALA A 147 -2.70 -2.04 -12.30
C ALA A 147 -3.72 -2.51 -11.25
N ALA A 148 -4.04 -3.80 -11.24
CA ALA A 148 -4.92 -4.41 -10.24
C ALA A 148 -4.35 -4.28 -8.82
N ALA A 149 -3.08 -4.62 -8.62
CA ALA A 149 -2.43 -4.48 -7.32
C ALA A 149 -2.31 -3.02 -6.86
N ALA A 150 -2.09 -2.09 -7.79
CA ALA A 150 -2.10 -0.66 -7.48
C ALA A 150 -3.50 -0.15 -7.10
N ALA A 151 -4.55 -0.72 -7.68
CA ALA A 151 -5.94 -0.41 -7.29
C ALA A 151 -6.25 -0.95 -5.88
N GLU A 152 -5.80 -2.16 -5.55
CA GLU A 152 -5.94 -2.74 -4.23
C GLU A 152 -5.20 -1.92 -3.15
N ALA A 153 -3.99 -1.47 -3.44
CA ALA A 153 -3.24 -0.58 -2.54
C ALA A 153 -3.98 0.75 -2.29
N ARG A 154 -4.62 1.32 -3.32
CA ARG A 154 -5.46 2.52 -3.16
C ARG A 154 -6.72 2.24 -2.34
N ALA A 155 -7.37 1.09 -2.53
CA ALA A 155 -8.50 0.67 -1.70
C ALA A 155 -8.09 0.53 -0.24
N GLY A 156 -6.94 -0.11 0.05
CA GLY A 156 -6.39 -0.19 1.39
C GLY A 156 -6.12 1.16 2.04
N SER A 157 -5.62 2.14 1.27
CA SER A 157 -5.40 3.50 1.79
C SER A 157 -6.72 4.22 2.11
N ALA A 158 -7.77 4.00 1.31
CA ALA A 158 -9.10 4.55 1.59
C ALA A 158 -9.73 3.92 2.84
N ASP A 159 -9.57 2.62 3.03
CA ASP A 159 -10.04 1.91 4.23
C ASP A 159 -9.33 2.41 5.49
N LEU A 160 -8.01 2.63 5.43
CA LEU A 160 -7.25 3.22 6.54
C LEU A 160 -7.74 4.65 6.85
N ALA A 161 -7.94 5.47 5.82
CA ALA A 161 -8.45 6.83 6.00
C ALA A 161 -9.83 6.84 6.67
N LEU A 162 -10.72 5.92 6.28
CA LEU A 162 -12.03 5.76 6.90
C LEU A 162 -11.93 5.30 8.36
N ALA A 163 -11.05 4.35 8.66
CA ALA A 163 -10.83 3.88 10.03
C ALA A 163 -10.24 4.97 10.92
N ALA A 164 -9.27 5.73 10.43
CA ALA A 164 -8.68 6.87 11.13
C ALA A 164 -9.72 8.01 11.37
N TRP A 165 -10.57 8.27 10.39
CA TRP A 165 -11.67 9.21 10.57
C TRP A 165 -12.63 8.76 11.66
N ARG A 166 -13.03 7.49 11.69
CA ARG A 166 -13.90 6.93 12.73
C ARG A 166 -13.28 7.02 14.12
N GLU A 167 -12.00 6.75 14.25
CA GLU A 167 -11.24 6.93 15.50
C GLU A 167 -11.26 8.40 15.94
N GLY A 168 -11.01 9.33 15.02
CA GLY A 168 -11.06 10.77 15.27
C GLY A 168 -12.44 11.26 15.74
N GLN A 169 -13.53 10.56 15.37
CA GLN A 169 -14.88 10.92 15.84
C GLN A 169 -15.11 10.59 17.32
N MET A 170 -14.25 9.77 17.95
CA MET A 170 -14.32 9.44 19.37
C MET A 170 -13.86 10.56 20.28
N GLN A 171 -13.30 11.64 19.76
CA GLN A 171 -12.98 12.83 20.51
C GLN A 171 -13.67 14.06 19.91
N ARG A 172 -14.02 15.02 20.77
CA ARG A 172 -14.64 16.28 20.36
C ARG A 172 -13.87 17.45 20.89
N THR A 173 -13.70 18.43 20.00
CA THR A 173 -13.04 19.70 20.28
C THR A 173 -14.02 20.86 20.14
N ALA A 174 -13.71 21.99 20.74
CA ALA A 174 -14.51 23.19 20.62
C ALA A 174 -14.48 23.71 19.17
N PRO A 175 -15.65 23.94 18.54
CA PRO A 175 -15.71 24.43 17.15
C PRO A 175 -15.31 25.91 17.04
N ALA A 176 -15.46 26.68 18.11
CA ALA A 176 -15.09 28.07 18.21
C ALA A 176 -14.73 28.43 19.66
N GLU A 177 -14.20 29.63 19.88
CA GLU A 177 -14.03 30.16 21.22
C GLU A 177 -15.40 30.29 21.91
N ALA A 178 -15.52 29.77 23.13
CA ALA A 178 -16.80 29.79 23.88
C ALA A 178 -16.59 29.61 25.37
N LEU A 179 -17.64 29.87 26.14
CA LEU A 179 -17.76 29.53 27.55
C LEU A 179 -18.49 28.18 27.68
N VAL A 180 -18.00 27.26 28.47
CA VAL A 180 -18.71 26.03 28.82
C VAL A 180 -19.88 26.37 29.72
N TYR A 181 -21.09 26.30 29.12
CA TYR A 181 -22.33 26.64 29.87
C TYR A 181 -22.74 25.52 30.81
N ASP A 182 -22.72 24.26 30.28
CA ASP A 182 -23.06 23.10 31.11
C ASP A 182 -22.39 21.83 30.56
N VAL A 183 -22.27 20.83 31.44
CA VAL A 183 -21.76 19.49 31.15
C VAL A 183 -22.82 18.47 31.53
N LEU A 184 -23.33 17.72 30.57
CA LEU A 184 -24.53 16.91 30.69
C LEU A 184 -24.25 15.43 31.05
N TYR A 185 -22.99 14.98 30.91
CA TYR A 185 -22.56 13.60 31.21
C TYR A 185 -21.32 13.60 32.09
N ARG A 186 -21.13 12.49 32.80
CA ARG A 186 -19.96 12.26 33.67
C ARG A 186 -19.05 11.18 33.08
N VAL A 187 -17.79 11.22 33.42
CA VAL A 187 -16.84 10.15 33.08
C VAL A 187 -17.36 8.80 33.59
N GLY A 188 -17.35 7.79 32.74
CA GLY A 188 -17.89 6.46 33.00
C GLY A 188 -19.36 6.28 32.58
N GLU A 189 -20.02 7.32 32.07
CA GLU A 189 -21.40 7.20 31.55
C GLU A 189 -21.39 6.84 30.04
N TRP A 190 -22.42 6.11 29.64
CA TRP A 190 -22.67 5.80 28.24
C TRP A 190 -23.37 6.95 27.53
N VAL A 191 -22.76 7.48 26.48
CA VAL A 191 -23.29 8.57 25.67
C VAL A 191 -23.90 8.02 24.38
N PRO A 192 -25.20 8.21 24.14
CA PRO A 192 -25.80 7.88 22.84
C PRO A 192 -25.30 8.79 21.71
N ALA A 193 -25.37 8.31 20.47
CA ALA A 193 -25.09 9.13 19.30
C ALA A 193 -26.08 10.33 19.24
N GLY A 194 -25.56 11.53 18.98
CA GLY A 194 -26.33 12.76 18.89
C GLY A 194 -26.75 13.35 20.24
N ALA A 195 -26.47 12.69 21.36
CA ALA A 195 -26.74 13.27 22.68
C ALA A 195 -25.64 14.29 23.03
N PRO A 196 -26.00 15.55 23.37
CA PRO A 196 -25.01 16.57 23.70
C PRO A 196 -24.32 16.25 25.03
N VAL A 197 -23.01 16.27 25.04
CA VAL A 197 -22.17 16.08 26.23
C VAL A 197 -21.84 17.43 26.88
N VAL A 198 -21.55 18.42 26.06
CA VAL A 198 -21.21 19.77 26.51
C VAL A 198 -22.05 20.80 25.75
N SER A 199 -22.56 21.80 26.47
CA SER A 199 -23.16 22.97 25.88
C SER A 199 -22.22 24.16 25.99
N LEU A 200 -22.04 24.88 24.89
CA LEU A 200 -21.14 26.02 24.77
C LEU A 200 -21.93 27.30 24.51
N LEU A 201 -21.51 28.40 25.13
CA LEU A 201 -22.01 29.73 24.90
C LEU A 201 -20.97 30.55 24.13
N PRO A 202 -21.18 30.84 22.83
CA PRO A 202 -20.26 31.65 22.02
C PRO A 202 -20.16 33.08 22.54
N PRO A 203 -19.04 33.79 22.36
CA PRO A 203 -18.91 35.20 22.70
C PRO A 203 -19.88 36.04 21.85
N GLY A 204 -20.70 36.84 22.48
CA GLY A 204 -21.72 37.69 21.83
C GLY A 204 -23.12 37.08 21.69
N ALA A 205 -23.36 35.89 22.28
CA ALA A 205 -24.69 35.26 22.32
C ALA A 205 -25.57 35.72 23.53
N LEU A 206 -25.26 36.85 24.14
CA LEU A 206 -26.02 37.51 25.18
C LEU A 206 -26.60 38.84 24.70
#